data_5d8c7d45f8ee0b3f7a17682e131ccb16
#
_entry.id   5d8c7d45f8ee0b3f7a17682e131ccb16
#
_cell.length_a   1.000
_cell.length_b   1.000
_cell.length_c   1.000
_cell.angle_alpha   90.00
_cell.angle_beta   90.00
_cell.angle_gamma   90.00
#
_symmetry.space_group_name_H-M   'P 1'
#
loop_
_entity.id
_entity.type
_entity.pdbx_description
1 polymer ?
#
loop_
_entity_poly.entity_id
_entity_poly.type
_entity_poly.pdbx_seq_one_letter_code
_entity_poly.pdbx_strand_id
1 'polypeptide(L)'
;MKTTTIAAFALALFASSVSAETIAERAVTCFACHGEHGTSETENTPSLGGQQAAYALIQLFMFREKLRTFDPMNEVTKSFTDDDLKAFSDFIAELPKPQAPADAPDAARIQKALAIINANHCNSCHKADFSGNDNVPRLANQREDYLAKTLREYKDNTRHGYDGTMADVMGSVTSEQIPDLAYYISHVK
;
A
#
# COMPACT_ATOMS: atom_id res chain seq x y z
N MET A 1 -72.08 -37.09 -15.21
CA MET A 1 -71.09 -36.13 -15.70
C MET A 1 -70.20 -35.78 -14.51
N LYS A 2 -68.94 -36.22 -14.46
CA LYS A 2 -67.99 -35.93 -13.40
C LYS A 2 -67.00 -34.80 -13.84
N THR A 3 -67.13 -33.64 -13.27
CA THR A 3 -66.23 -32.51 -13.52
C THR A 3 -64.97 -32.63 -12.71
N THR A 4 -63.83 -32.81 -13.38
CA THR A 4 -62.52 -32.87 -12.78
C THR A 4 -61.93 -31.47 -12.76
N THR A 5 -61.76 -30.90 -11.56
CA THR A 5 -61.11 -29.58 -11.35
C THR A 5 -59.59 -29.78 -11.30
N ILE A 6 -58.89 -29.22 -12.28
CA ILE A 6 -57.40 -29.20 -12.30
C ILE A 6 -56.96 -27.97 -11.53
N ALA A 7 -56.34 -28.17 -10.35
CA ALA A 7 -55.67 -27.10 -9.60
C ALA A 7 -54.28 -26.83 -10.20
N ALA A 8 -54.10 -25.68 -10.80
CA ALA A 8 -52.78 -25.22 -11.28
C ALA A 8 -51.95 -24.69 -10.08
N PHE A 9 -50.88 -25.40 -9.74
CA PHE A 9 -49.94 -25.01 -8.71
C PHE A 9 -48.91 -24.06 -9.34
N ALA A 10 -49.01 -22.78 -9.06
CA ALA A 10 -48.04 -21.76 -9.54
C ALA A 10 -46.77 -21.84 -8.66
N LEU A 11 -45.69 -22.35 -9.22
CA LEU A 11 -44.36 -22.40 -8.60
C LEU A 11 -43.72 -21.01 -8.73
N ALA A 12 -43.75 -20.22 -7.65
CA ALA A 12 -43.04 -18.94 -7.59
C ALA A 12 -41.52 -19.18 -7.45
N LEU A 13 -40.79 -18.97 -8.54
CA LEU A 13 -39.32 -18.93 -8.54
C LEU A 13 -38.84 -17.65 -7.83
N PHE A 14 -38.42 -17.77 -6.61
CA PHE A 14 -37.66 -16.70 -5.94
C PHE A 14 -36.23 -16.66 -6.51
N ALA A 15 -36.00 -15.74 -7.45
CA ALA A 15 -34.67 -15.40 -7.91
C ALA A 15 -33.96 -14.64 -6.77
N SER A 16 -33.13 -15.34 -5.99
CA SER A 16 -32.21 -14.70 -5.05
C SER A 16 -31.18 -13.94 -5.87
N SER A 17 -31.24 -12.62 -5.86
CA SER A 17 -30.19 -11.76 -6.41
C SER A 17 -28.93 -11.91 -5.53
N VAL A 18 -27.95 -12.67 -6.00
CA VAL A 18 -26.61 -12.66 -5.43
C VAL A 18 -26.00 -11.30 -5.80
N SER A 19 -25.93 -10.40 -4.84
CA SER A 19 -25.16 -9.16 -5.01
C SER A 19 -23.68 -9.51 -5.07
N ALA A 20 -22.96 -8.99 -6.07
CA ALA A 20 -21.52 -9.11 -6.11
C ALA A 20 -20.92 -8.35 -4.90
N GLU A 21 -19.94 -8.96 -4.25
CA GLU A 21 -19.23 -8.37 -3.12
C GLU A 21 -18.53 -7.07 -3.56
N THR A 22 -18.71 -6.01 -2.78
CA THR A 22 -18.08 -4.71 -3.06
C THR A 22 -16.57 -4.76 -2.82
N ILE A 23 -15.82 -3.83 -3.41
CA ILE A 23 -14.38 -3.73 -3.20
C ILE A 23 -14.04 -3.49 -1.72
N ALA A 24 -14.86 -2.73 -1.00
CA ALA A 24 -14.68 -2.46 0.42
C ALA A 24 -14.84 -3.74 1.27
N GLU A 25 -15.83 -4.58 0.98
CA GLU A 25 -16.02 -5.87 1.65
C GLU A 25 -14.85 -6.81 1.38
N ARG A 26 -14.38 -6.89 0.15
CA ARG A 26 -13.21 -7.69 -0.23
C ARG A 26 -11.91 -7.19 0.41
N ALA A 27 -11.77 -5.87 0.63
CA ALA A 27 -10.60 -5.26 1.24
C ALA A 27 -10.48 -5.54 2.75
N VAL A 28 -11.53 -6.04 3.42
CA VAL A 28 -11.47 -6.41 4.85
C VAL A 28 -10.32 -7.36 5.14
N THR A 29 -10.03 -8.30 4.24
CA THR A 29 -8.90 -9.24 4.39
C THR A 29 -7.54 -8.55 4.39
N CYS A 30 -7.39 -7.43 3.69
CA CYS A 30 -6.16 -6.63 3.66
C CYS A 30 -5.89 -5.98 5.03
N PHE A 31 -6.96 -5.55 5.71
CA PHE A 31 -6.88 -4.85 6.99
C PHE A 31 -6.42 -5.73 8.14
N ALA A 32 -6.50 -7.06 8.02
CA ALA A 32 -5.93 -7.99 9.01
C ALA A 32 -4.42 -7.77 9.25
N CYS A 33 -3.68 -7.33 8.22
CA CYS A 33 -2.25 -7.04 8.31
C CYS A 33 -1.96 -5.53 8.18
N HIS A 34 -2.68 -4.85 7.26
CA HIS A 34 -2.44 -3.45 6.95
C HIS A 34 -3.19 -2.47 7.88
N GLY A 35 -3.88 -2.99 8.89
CA GLY A 35 -4.59 -2.23 9.90
C GLY A 35 -5.92 -1.65 9.45
N GLU A 36 -6.74 -1.28 10.42
CA GLU A 36 -8.04 -0.68 10.17
C GLU A 36 -7.89 0.59 9.32
N HIS A 37 -8.71 0.73 8.31
CA HIS A 37 -8.64 1.83 7.34
C HIS A 37 -7.30 1.97 6.63
N GLY A 38 -6.47 0.91 6.60
CA GLY A 38 -5.17 0.93 5.94
C GLY A 38 -4.07 1.64 6.73
N THR A 39 -4.22 1.82 8.04
CA THR A 39 -3.16 2.31 8.94
C THR A 39 -2.59 1.14 9.73
N SER A 40 -1.41 0.65 9.35
CA SER A 40 -0.81 -0.56 9.90
C SER A 40 -0.20 -0.33 11.28
N GLU A 41 -0.48 -1.26 12.21
CA GLU A 41 0.23 -1.40 13.50
C GLU A 41 1.15 -2.64 13.50
N THR A 42 1.11 -3.45 12.45
CA THR A 42 1.90 -4.67 12.30
C THR A 42 3.32 -4.34 11.88
N GLU A 43 4.30 -4.89 12.59
CA GLU A 43 5.72 -4.68 12.32
C GLU A 43 6.09 -5.01 10.87
N ASN A 44 6.90 -4.14 10.24
CA ASN A 44 7.36 -4.27 8.85
C ASN A 44 6.25 -4.37 7.79
N THR A 45 5.00 -4.08 8.15
CA THR A 45 3.86 -4.05 7.23
C THR A 45 3.47 -2.60 6.94
N PRO A 46 3.38 -2.18 5.66
CA PRO A 46 3.11 -0.77 5.34
C PRO A 46 1.68 -0.37 5.64
N SER A 47 1.49 0.88 6.02
CA SER A 47 0.21 1.55 5.91
C SER A 47 -0.12 1.79 4.44
N LEU A 48 -1.37 1.53 4.05
CA LEU A 48 -1.86 1.68 2.67
C LEU A 48 -2.57 3.01 2.43
N GLY A 49 -3.15 3.61 3.49
CA GLY A 49 -4.05 4.75 3.36
C GLY A 49 -3.47 5.92 2.59
N GLY A 50 -4.24 6.43 1.62
CA GLY A 50 -3.87 7.58 0.80
C GLY A 50 -2.60 7.37 -0.05
N GLN A 51 -2.26 6.11 -0.38
CA GLN A 51 -1.15 5.83 -1.30
C GLN A 51 -1.55 6.19 -2.72
N GLN A 52 -0.59 6.57 -3.56
CA GLN A 52 -0.82 6.86 -4.98
C GLN A 52 -1.39 5.63 -5.69
N ALA A 53 -2.52 5.77 -6.39
CA ALA A 53 -3.20 4.65 -7.06
C ALA A 53 -2.29 3.95 -8.06
N ALA A 54 -1.56 4.71 -8.88
CA ALA A 54 -0.63 4.14 -9.87
C ALA A 54 0.50 3.34 -9.20
N TYR A 55 1.05 3.84 -8.08
CA TYR A 55 2.05 3.09 -7.33
C TYR A 55 1.45 1.81 -6.72
N ALA A 56 0.27 1.89 -6.10
CA ALA A 56 -0.41 0.73 -5.51
C ALA A 56 -0.70 -0.34 -6.57
N LEU A 57 -1.20 0.07 -7.75
CA LEU A 57 -1.45 -0.82 -8.89
C LEU A 57 -0.19 -1.56 -9.32
N ILE A 58 0.93 -0.84 -9.49
CA ILE A 58 2.23 -1.43 -9.84
C ILE A 58 2.67 -2.45 -8.77
N GLN A 59 2.54 -2.12 -7.48
CA GLN A 59 2.95 -3.04 -6.42
C GLN A 59 2.09 -4.31 -6.38
N LEU A 60 0.76 -4.18 -6.51
CA LEU A 60 -0.16 -5.31 -6.57
C LEU A 60 0.14 -6.20 -7.79
N PHE A 61 0.37 -5.59 -8.96
CA PHE A 61 0.79 -6.28 -10.18
C PHE A 61 2.10 -7.05 -9.96
N MET A 62 3.13 -6.38 -9.41
CA MET A 62 4.43 -7.01 -9.17
C MET A 62 4.33 -8.20 -8.20
N PHE A 63 3.45 -8.13 -7.19
CA PHE A 63 3.21 -9.27 -6.30
C PHE A 63 2.49 -10.40 -7.03
N ARG A 64 1.45 -10.11 -7.83
CA ARG A 64 0.72 -11.11 -8.62
C ARG A 64 1.65 -11.86 -9.57
N GLU A 65 2.48 -11.13 -10.29
CA GLU A 65 3.42 -11.70 -11.27
C GLU A 65 4.72 -12.22 -10.64
N LYS A 66 4.86 -12.18 -9.30
CA LYS A 66 6.07 -12.58 -8.56
C LYS A 66 7.34 -11.85 -8.99
N LEU A 67 7.20 -10.65 -9.56
CA LEU A 67 8.30 -9.72 -9.83
C LEU A 67 8.82 -9.08 -8.54
N ARG A 68 7.97 -9.02 -7.52
CA ARG A 68 8.32 -8.70 -6.14
C ARG A 68 7.92 -9.88 -5.27
N THR A 69 8.89 -10.48 -4.57
CA THR A 69 8.66 -11.67 -3.78
C THR A 69 8.45 -11.32 -2.31
N PHE A 70 7.28 -11.64 -1.82
CA PHE A 70 6.90 -11.61 -0.40
C PHE A 70 5.68 -12.51 -0.24
N ASP A 71 5.88 -13.72 0.26
CA ASP A 71 4.89 -14.81 0.22
C ASP A 71 3.46 -14.43 0.64
N PRO A 72 3.22 -13.72 1.77
CA PRO A 72 1.86 -13.33 2.10
C PRO A 72 1.19 -12.51 0.99
N MET A 73 1.88 -11.53 0.40
CA MET A 73 1.30 -10.69 -0.65
C MET A 73 1.19 -11.42 -1.99
N ASN A 74 2.14 -12.29 -2.32
CA ASN A 74 2.05 -13.10 -3.54
C ASN A 74 0.85 -14.06 -3.49
N GLU A 75 0.54 -14.63 -2.33
CA GLU A 75 -0.65 -15.47 -2.15
C GLU A 75 -1.95 -14.67 -2.20
N VAL A 76 -1.99 -13.49 -1.58
CA VAL A 76 -3.17 -12.61 -1.60
C VAL A 76 -3.51 -12.16 -3.02
N THR A 77 -2.52 -11.80 -3.81
CA THR A 77 -2.74 -11.20 -5.15
C THR A 77 -2.84 -12.21 -6.29
N LYS A 78 -2.48 -13.48 -6.07
CA LYS A 78 -2.35 -14.49 -7.15
C LYS A 78 -3.59 -14.67 -8.02
N SER A 79 -4.78 -14.45 -7.44
CA SER A 79 -6.07 -14.59 -8.13
C SER A 79 -6.67 -13.27 -8.61
N PHE A 80 -5.98 -12.15 -8.42
CA PHE A 80 -6.50 -10.84 -8.83
C PHE A 80 -6.51 -10.72 -10.35
N THR A 81 -7.64 -10.30 -10.88
CA THR A 81 -7.77 -9.85 -12.27
C THR A 81 -7.18 -8.45 -12.46
N ASP A 82 -7.03 -7.98 -13.68
CA ASP A 82 -6.60 -6.60 -13.93
C ASP A 82 -7.63 -5.58 -13.41
N ASP A 83 -8.92 -5.91 -13.46
CA ASP A 83 -9.97 -5.09 -12.86
C ASP A 83 -9.85 -5.06 -11.33
N ASP A 84 -9.47 -6.18 -10.68
CA ASP A 84 -9.20 -6.21 -9.26
C ASP A 84 -8.00 -5.34 -8.88
N LEU A 85 -6.90 -5.43 -9.63
CA LEU A 85 -5.71 -4.61 -9.39
C LEU A 85 -6.07 -3.13 -9.44
N LYS A 86 -6.85 -2.72 -10.46
CA LYS A 86 -7.32 -1.34 -10.59
C LYS A 86 -8.25 -0.95 -9.44
N ALA A 87 -9.26 -1.75 -9.15
CA ALA A 87 -10.25 -1.42 -8.12
C ALA A 87 -9.64 -1.33 -6.72
N PHE A 88 -8.71 -2.24 -6.36
CA PHE A 88 -8.00 -2.16 -5.08
C PHE A 88 -7.04 -0.98 -5.03
N SER A 89 -6.36 -0.63 -6.11
CA SER A 89 -5.46 0.52 -6.12
C SER A 89 -6.21 1.85 -5.97
N ASP A 90 -7.34 2.01 -6.63
CA ASP A 90 -8.22 3.18 -6.49
C ASP A 90 -8.78 3.26 -5.07
N PHE A 91 -9.26 2.14 -4.52
CA PHE A 91 -9.75 2.06 -3.14
C PHE A 91 -8.67 2.44 -2.11
N ILE A 92 -7.44 1.95 -2.25
CA ILE A 92 -6.29 2.30 -1.40
C ILE A 92 -6.02 3.81 -1.41
N ALA A 93 -6.13 4.45 -2.57
CA ALA A 93 -5.88 5.88 -2.70
C ALA A 93 -6.93 6.74 -1.98
N GLU A 94 -8.14 6.23 -1.81
CA GLU A 94 -9.24 6.91 -1.12
C GLU A 94 -9.24 6.69 0.40
N LEU A 95 -8.48 5.70 0.91
CA LEU A 95 -8.38 5.47 2.36
C LEU A 95 -7.75 6.65 3.09
N PRO A 96 -8.09 6.88 4.36
CA PRO A 96 -7.50 7.94 5.18
C PRO A 96 -5.97 7.85 5.22
N LYS A 97 -5.28 8.98 5.05
CA LYS A 97 -3.82 9.04 5.15
C LYS A 97 -3.40 8.81 6.60
N PRO A 98 -2.36 7.98 6.85
CA PRO A 98 -1.76 7.87 8.18
C PRO A 98 -1.31 9.23 8.71
N GLN A 99 -1.45 9.44 10.00
CA GLN A 99 -1.04 10.67 10.67
C GLN A 99 0.37 10.51 11.26
N ALA A 100 1.06 11.64 11.41
CA ALA A 100 2.33 11.65 12.12
C ALA A 100 2.13 11.21 13.58
N PRO A 101 3.12 10.53 14.20
CA PRO A 101 3.11 10.26 15.63
C PRO A 101 2.88 11.53 16.46
N ALA A 102 2.21 11.40 17.61
CA ALA A 102 1.84 12.54 18.45
C ALA A 102 2.99 13.08 19.30
N ASP A 103 4.06 12.32 19.46
CA ASP A 103 5.24 12.68 20.22
C ASP A 103 6.03 13.85 19.59
N ALA A 104 6.80 14.54 20.41
CA ALA A 104 7.68 15.60 19.92
C ALA A 104 8.87 14.98 19.18
N PRO A 105 9.08 15.33 17.90
CA PRO A 105 10.13 14.70 17.13
C PRO A 105 11.52 15.14 17.59
N ASP A 106 12.51 14.23 17.51
CA ASP A 106 13.92 14.48 17.81
C ASP A 106 14.54 15.43 16.76
N ALA A 107 14.81 16.66 17.18
CA ALA A 107 15.34 17.69 16.31
C ALA A 107 16.73 17.33 15.72
N ALA A 108 17.56 16.58 16.45
CA ALA A 108 18.88 16.19 15.97
C ALA A 108 18.79 15.16 14.84
N ARG A 109 17.90 14.18 14.97
CA ARG A 109 17.60 13.20 13.90
C ARG A 109 17.02 13.88 12.67
N ILE A 110 16.10 14.84 12.87
CA ILE A 110 15.52 15.63 11.77
C ILE A 110 16.60 16.36 10.99
N GLN A 111 17.53 17.07 11.67
CA GLN A 111 18.60 17.81 10.99
C GLN A 111 19.51 16.90 10.17
N LYS A 112 19.87 15.74 10.71
CA LYS A 112 20.63 14.73 9.96
C LYS A 112 19.88 14.25 8.72
N ALA A 113 18.60 13.89 8.88
CA ALA A 113 17.78 13.44 7.76
C ALA A 113 17.63 14.49 6.66
N LEU A 114 17.41 15.75 7.04
CA LEU A 114 17.30 16.86 6.07
C LEU A 114 18.60 17.04 5.27
N ALA A 115 19.77 16.91 5.91
CA ALA A 115 21.05 16.97 5.20
C ALA A 115 21.17 15.83 4.17
N ILE A 116 20.76 14.62 4.53
CA ILE A 116 20.78 13.45 3.62
C ILE A 116 19.79 13.64 2.47
N ILE A 117 18.57 14.09 2.76
CA ILE A 117 17.51 14.36 1.78
C ILE A 117 17.97 15.38 0.74
N ASN A 118 18.59 16.47 1.20
CA ASN A 118 19.10 17.53 0.32
C ASN A 118 20.26 17.04 -0.55
N ALA A 119 21.19 16.28 0.03
CA ALA A 119 22.35 15.73 -0.70
C ALA A 119 21.93 14.73 -1.79
N ASN A 120 20.87 13.99 -1.58
CA ASN A 120 20.39 12.94 -2.49
C ASN A 120 19.11 13.32 -3.25
N HIS A 121 18.64 14.55 -3.13
CA HIS A 121 17.49 15.11 -3.86
C HIS A 121 16.19 14.26 -3.74
N CYS A 122 15.95 13.61 -2.60
CA CYS A 122 14.81 12.72 -2.39
C CYS A 122 13.47 13.40 -2.68
N ASN A 123 13.35 14.68 -2.30
CA ASN A 123 12.17 15.51 -2.48
C ASN A 123 11.90 15.92 -3.94
N SER A 124 12.84 15.72 -4.86
CA SER A 124 12.62 16.00 -6.28
C SER A 124 11.55 15.10 -6.89
N CYS A 125 11.53 13.81 -6.49
CA CYS A 125 10.56 12.83 -6.94
C CYS A 125 9.41 12.66 -5.93
N HIS A 126 9.74 12.54 -4.64
CA HIS A 126 8.74 12.29 -3.60
C HIS A 126 7.97 13.54 -3.15
N LYS A 127 8.28 14.72 -3.70
CA LYS A 127 7.81 16.07 -3.30
C LYS A 127 8.35 16.52 -1.95
N ALA A 128 8.23 17.81 -1.67
CA ALA A 128 8.74 18.41 -0.43
C ALA A 128 8.04 17.87 0.83
N ASP A 129 6.77 17.53 0.71
CA ASP A 129 5.92 16.96 1.76
C ASP A 129 5.86 15.43 1.76
N PHE A 130 6.66 14.77 0.93
CA PHE A 130 6.67 13.32 0.75
C PHE A 130 5.31 12.71 0.39
N SER A 131 4.43 13.49 -0.23
CA SER A 131 3.13 13.02 -0.71
C SER A 131 3.21 12.11 -1.94
N GLY A 132 4.34 12.12 -2.66
CA GLY A 132 4.50 11.37 -3.90
C GLY A 132 3.69 11.92 -5.08
N ASN A 133 3.78 11.27 -6.23
CA ASN A 133 3.03 11.60 -7.43
C ASN A 133 3.01 10.42 -8.41
N ASP A 134 1.86 10.11 -8.97
CA ASP A 134 1.68 9.02 -9.93
C ASP A 134 2.28 7.69 -9.44
N ASN A 135 3.34 7.19 -10.07
CA ASN A 135 4.04 5.97 -9.68
C ASN A 135 5.12 6.19 -8.60
N VAL A 136 5.37 7.45 -8.19
CA VAL A 136 6.26 7.75 -7.06
C VAL A 136 5.44 7.71 -5.77
N PRO A 137 5.78 6.84 -4.81
CA PRO A 137 4.93 6.62 -3.64
C PRO A 137 4.90 7.80 -2.68
N ARG A 138 3.74 7.93 -2.01
CA ARG A 138 3.63 8.69 -0.77
C ARG A 138 4.43 8.00 0.32
N LEU A 139 5.31 8.72 0.97
CA LEU A 139 6.16 8.24 2.06
C LEU A 139 5.80 8.87 3.41
N ALA A 140 5.23 10.09 3.39
CA ALA A 140 4.88 10.83 4.62
C ALA A 140 4.06 9.96 5.59
N ASN A 141 4.50 9.91 6.85
CA ASN A 141 3.85 9.19 7.93
C ASN A 141 3.68 7.67 7.69
N GLN A 142 4.51 7.11 6.83
CA GLN A 142 4.64 5.66 6.73
C GLN A 142 5.37 5.14 7.97
N ARG A 143 5.11 3.90 8.37
CA ARG A 143 5.78 3.25 9.51
C ARG A 143 7.30 3.32 9.41
N GLU A 144 7.95 3.75 10.50
CA GLU A 144 9.41 3.91 10.56
C GLU A 144 10.15 2.59 10.28
N ASP A 145 9.70 1.48 10.87
CA ASP A 145 10.30 0.16 10.69
C ASP A 145 10.20 -0.32 9.23
N TYR A 146 9.03 -0.15 8.60
CA TYR A 146 8.84 -0.49 7.20
C TYR A 146 9.69 0.39 6.27
N LEU A 147 9.80 1.70 6.55
CA LEU A 147 10.68 2.60 5.79
C LEU A 147 12.13 2.16 5.92
N ALA A 148 12.61 1.92 7.14
CA ALA A 148 13.97 1.49 7.37
C ALA A 148 14.30 0.16 6.67
N LYS A 149 13.39 -0.82 6.76
CA LYS A 149 13.50 -2.09 6.04
C LYS A 149 13.59 -1.86 4.53
N THR A 150 12.64 -1.10 3.97
CA THR A 150 12.55 -0.88 2.52
C THR A 150 13.75 -0.13 1.96
N LEU A 151 14.24 0.89 2.67
CA LEU A 151 15.44 1.62 2.28
C LEU A 151 16.69 0.73 2.27
N ARG A 152 16.83 -0.18 3.26
CA ARG A 152 17.91 -1.18 3.26
C ARG A 152 17.79 -2.14 2.07
N GLU A 153 16.59 -2.64 1.81
CA GLU A 153 16.34 -3.55 0.68
C GLU A 153 16.71 -2.91 -0.67
N TYR A 154 16.43 -1.62 -0.88
CA TYR A 154 16.87 -0.90 -2.08
C TYR A 154 18.39 -0.74 -2.10
N LYS A 155 19.02 -0.35 -0.96
CA LYS A 155 20.46 -0.22 -0.86
C LYS A 155 21.20 -1.52 -1.14
N ASP A 156 20.69 -2.63 -0.63
CA ASP A 156 21.27 -3.98 -0.78
C ASP A 156 20.88 -4.66 -2.11
N ASN A 157 20.11 -3.94 -2.95
CA ASN A 157 19.57 -4.43 -4.22
C ASN A 157 18.79 -5.75 -4.10
N THR A 158 18.12 -5.95 -2.95
CA THR A 158 17.24 -7.10 -2.70
C THR A 158 15.77 -6.79 -3.01
N ARG A 159 15.40 -5.50 -3.09
CA ARG A 159 14.11 -5.04 -3.55
C ARG A 159 14.24 -4.40 -4.92
N HIS A 160 13.66 -5.06 -5.90
CA HIS A 160 13.56 -4.49 -7.24
C HIS A 160 12.32 -3.59 -7.30
N GLY A 161 12.53 -2.33 -7.71
CA GLY A 161 11.45 -1.40 -8.05
C GLY A 161 10.89 -1.70 -9.44
N TYR A 162 9.91 -0.91 -9.86
CA TYR A 162 9.43 -0.93 -11.25
C TYR A 162 10.56 -0.53 -12.23
N ASP A 163 11.42 0.37 -11.76
CA ASP A 163 12.69 0.74 -12.40
C ASP A 163 13.84 0.75 -11.37
N GLY A 164 15.06 0.93 -11.81
CA GLY A 164 16.25 0.92 -10.95
C GLY A 164 16.47 2.21 -10.13
N THR A 165 15.71 3.27 -10.34
CA THR A 165 15.99 4.63 -9.82
C THR A 165 16.20 4.66 -8.31
N MET A 166 15.33 3.99 -7.53
CA MET A 166 15.48 4.01 -6.06
C MET A 166 16.71 3.23 -5.59
N ALA A 167 17.09 2.15 -6.24
CA ALA A 167 18.32 1.42 -5.90
C ALA A 167 19.56 2.29 -6.20
N ASP A 168 19.57 2.99 -7.34
CA ASP A 168 20.64 3.90 -7.72
C ASP A 168 20.80 5.04 -6.70
N VAL A 169 19.71 5.71 -6.31
CA VAL A 169 19.72 6.76 -5.28
C VAL A 169 20.23 6.22 -3.95
N MET A 170 19.74 5.04 -3.53
CA MET A 170 20.15 4.42 -2.27
C MET A 170 21.60 3.93 -2.27
N GLY A 171 22.23 3.78 -3.42
CA GLY A 171 23.66 3.48 -3.55
C GLY A 171 24.54 4.52 -2.84
N SER A 172 24.16 5.80 -2.87
CA SER A 172 24.91 6.91 -2.23
C SER A 172 24.58 7.12 -0.74
N VAL A 173 23.51 6.53 -0.21
CA VAL A 173 23.12 6.62 1.20
C VAL A 173 23.82 5.53 2.00
N THR A 174 24.42 5.84 3.17
CA THR A 174 25.03 4.82 4.01
C THR A 174 23.99 4.09 4.88
N SER A 175 24.34 2.90 5.36
CA SER A 175 23.44 2.12 6.22
C SER A 175 23.11 2.82 7.53
N GLU A 176 24.05 3.62 8.07
CA GLU A 176 23.92 4.42 9.29
C GLU A 176 22.99 5.62 9.11
N GLN A 177 22.79 6.08 7.89
CA GLN A 177 21.89 7.20 7.55
C GLN A 177 20.42 6.77 7.47
N ILE A 178 20.16 5.50 7.18
CA ILE A 178 18.81 4.98 6.96
C ILE A 178 17.88 5.18 8.17
N PRO A 179 18.31 4.94 9.43
CA PRO A 179 17.43 5.16 10.58
C PRO A 179 16.94 6.61 10.72
N ASP A 180 17.80 7.59 10.48
CA ASP A 180 17.40 9.01 10.58
C ASP A 180 16.46 9.41 9.43
N LEU A 181 16.67 8.89 8.21
CA LEU A 181 15.74 9.07 7.09
C LEU A 181 14.35 8.48 7.40
N ALA A 182 14.29 7.23 7.84
CA ALA A 182 13.04 6.55 8.17
C ALA A 182 12.28 7.29 9.28
N TYR A 183 12.99 7.73 10.31
CA TYR A 183 12.43 8.51 11.41
C TYR A 183 11.81 9.82 10.92
N TYR A 184 12.56 10.63 10.18
CA TYR A 184 12.06 11.90 9.68
C TYR A 184 10.81 11.72 8.81
N ILE A 185 10.86 10.79 7.85
CA ILE A 185 9.76 10.55 6.90
C ILE A 185 8.50 10.04 7.62
N SER A 186 8.65 9.27 8.70
CA SER A 186 7.52 8.83 9.52
C SER A 186 6.89 9.94 10.38
N HIS A 187 7.56 11.10 10.53
CA HIS A 187 7.14 12.25 11.34
C HIS A 187 6.90 13.52 10.51
N VAL A 188 6.74 13.43 9.18
CA VAL A 188 6.45 14.58 8.33
C VAL A 188 5.09 15.19 8.69
N LYS A 189 5.06 16.53 8.87
CA LYS A 189 3.83 17.29 9.22
C LYS A 189 3.32 18.09 8.04
#